data_5aecfc03c6679c6d8488ffabd8631c58
#
_entry.id   5aecfc03c6679c6d8488ffabd8631c58
#
_cell.length_a   1.000
_cell.length_b   1.000
_cell.length_c   1.000
_cell.angle_alpha   90.00
_cell.angle_beta   90.00
_cell.angle_gamma   90.00
#
_symmetry.space_group_name_H-M   'P 1'
#
loop_
_entity.id
_entity.type
_entity.pdbx_description
1 polymer ?
#
loop_
_entity_poly.entity_id
_entity_poly.type
_entity_poly.pdbx_seq_one_letter_code
_entity_poly.pdbx_strand_id
1 'polypeptide(L)'
;YAPVEVLLARAGIRPLRAPGPPGLRRHPLRFVRRPADQAGLGVAERAANVDGCLAARIDLTGRRILVVDDVLTTGATLRETCRAIRAAGGEVAACAVLTAV
;
A
#
# COMPACT_ATOMS: atom_id res chain seq x y z
N TYR A 1 6.27 4.00 -7.16
CA TYR A 1 7.59 3.54 -7.59
C TYR A 1 7.60 3.38 -9.11
N ALA A 2 8.52 4.06 -9.78
CA ALA A 2 8.46 4.22 -11.24
C ALA A 2 8.49 2.90 -12.05
N PRO A 3 9.33 1.88 -11.74
CA PRO A 3 9.30 0.61 -12.48
C PRO A 3 7.97 -0.13 -12.37
N VAL A 4 7.33 -0.09 -11.21
CA VAL A 4 6.01 -0.69 -11.00
C VAL A 4 4.96 0.06 -11.82
N GLU A 5 4.99 1.37 -11.81
CA GLU A 5 4.07 2.21 -12.58
C GLU A 5 4.21 1.97 -14.09
N VAL A 6 5.42 1.81 -14.58
CA VAL A 6 5.66 1.47 -15.99
C VAL A 6 5.04 0.13 -16.35
N LEU A 7 5.22 -0.89 -15.51
CA LEU A 7 4.62 -2.21 -15.74
C LEU A 7 3.09 -2.16 -15.70
N LEU A 8 2.51 -1.43 -14.77
CA LEU A 8 1.07 -1.24 -14.68
C LEU A 8 0.53 -0.55 -15.93
N ALA A 9 1.20 0.49 -16.40
CA ALA A 9 0.79 1.20 -17.60
C ALA A 9 0.81 0.28 -18.84
N ARG A 10 1.82 -0.56 -18.99
CA ARG A 10 1.90 -1.53 -20.07
C ARG A 10 0.82 -2.59 -20.02
N ALA A 11 0.38 -2.95 -18.82
CA ALA A 11 -0.72 -3.89 -18.61
C ALA A 11 -2.10 -3.24 -18.73
N GLY A 12 -2.18 -1.94 -18.97
CA GLY A 12 -3.44 -1.20 -19.03
C GLY A 12 -4.08 -0.96 -17.66
N ILE A 13 -3.30 -1.05 -16.59
CA ILE A 13 -3.78 -0.87 -15.22
C ILE A 13 -3.45 0.54 -14.77
N ARG A 14 -4.47 1.24 -14.24
CA ARG A 14 -4.29 2.59 -13.71
C ARG A 14 -4.16 2.54 -12.20
N PRO A 15 -3.10 3.14 -11.62
CA PRO A 15 -3.02 3.31 -10.18
C PRO A 15 -4.17 4.18 -9.65
N LEU A 16 -4.74 3.79 -8.51
CA LEU A 16 -5.72 4.60 -7.81
C LEU A 16 -5.04 5.82 -7.21
N ARG A 17 -5.66 7.00 -7.35
CA ARG A 17 -5.15 8.25 -6.80
C ARG A 17 -6.22 8.95 -5.97
N ALA A 18 -5.81 9.57 -4.89
CA ALA A 18 -6.67 10.45 -4.12
C ALA A 18 -6.73 11.85 -4.74
N PRO A 19 -7.84 12.59 -4.58
CA PRO A 19 -7.92 13.98 -5.01
C PRO A 19 -6.84 14.84 -4.36
N GLY A 20 -6.37 15.84 -5.09
CA GLY A 20 -5.39 16.80 -4.62
C GLY A 20 -5.52 18.12 -5.39
N PRO A 21 -4.67 19.09 -5.11
CA PRO A 21 -4.62 20.33 -5.89
C PRO A 21 -4.46 20.08 -7.38
N PRO A 22 -4.88 21.00 -8.25
CA PRO A 22 -4.73 20.80 -9.69
C PRO A 22 -3.29 20.42 -10.07
N GLY A 23 -3.15 19.35 -10.87
CA GLY A 23 -1.85 18.83 -11.30
C GLY A 23 -1.14 17.96 -10.27
N LEU A 24 -1.69 17.80 -9.07
CA LEU A 24 -1.11 16.97 -8.01
C LEU A 24 -2.09 15.88 -7.61
N ARG A 25 -1.74 14.63 -7.88
CA ARG A 25 -2.49 13.47 -7.42
C ARG A 25 -1.74 12.81 -6.29
N ARG A 26 -2.47 12.39 -5.26
CA ARG A 26 -1.90 11.81 -4.06
C ARG A 26 -2.07 10.31 -4.04
N HIS A 27 -1.13 9.62 -3.39
CA HIS A 27 -1.31 8.22 -3.06
C HIS A 27 -2.58 8.04 -2.21
N PRO A 28 -3.39 7.00 -2.43
CA PRO A 28 -4.64 6.82 -1.68
C PRO A 28 -4.43 6.51 -0.20
N LEU A 29 -3.25 6.07 0.19
CA LEU A 29 -2.89 5.81 1.59
C LEU A 29 -1.90 6.86 2.08
N ARG A 30 -1.90 7.10 3.39
CA ARG A 30 -0.96 8.01 4.05
C ARG A 30 -0.46 7.40 5.36
N PHE A 31 0.71 7.82 5.79
CA PHE A 31 1.17 7.51 7.13
C PHE A 31 0.45 8.40 8.15
N VAL A 32 -0.21 7.78 9.11
CA VAL A 32 -0.74 8.47 10.30
C VAL A 32 0.28 8.45 11.43
N ARG A 33 1.25 7.56 11.35
CA ARG A 33 2.40 7.45 12.23
C ARG A 33 3.56 6.91 11.40
N ARG A 34 4.72 7.54 11.48
CA ARG A 34 5.89 7.01 10.79
C ARG A 34 6.46 5.83 11.58
N PRO A 35 6.61 4.67 10.94
CA PRO A 35 7.29 3.56 11.60
C PRO A 35 8.77 3.91 11.82
N ALA A 36 9.35 3.35 12.88
CA ALA A 36 10.79 3.45 13.12
C ALA A 36 11.55 2.67 12.03
N ASP A 37 12.86 2.96 11.92
CA ASP A 37 13.73 2.20 11.03
C ASP A 37 13.62 0.71 11.36
N GLN A 38 13.39 -0.11 10.35
CA GLN A 38 13.21 -1.56 10.50
C GLN A 38 14.54 -2.33 10.49
N ALA A 39 15.65 -1.65 10.26
CA ALA A 39 16.97 -2.29 10.31
C ALA A 39 17.24 -2.87 11.71
N GLY A 40 17.63 -4.13 11.77
CA GLY A 40 17.89 -4.82 13.03
C GLY A 40 16.67 -5.33 13.78
N LEU A 41 15.44 -5.05 13.30
CA LEU A 41 14.24 -5.59 13.92
C LEU A 41 13.95 -7.01 13.48
N GLY A 42 13.45 -7.83 14.39
CA GLY A 42 12.92 -9.16 14.07
C GLY A 42 11.56 -9.08 13.37
N VAL A 43 11.05 -10.24 12.94
CA VAL A 43 9.78 -10.32 12.19
C VAL A 43 8.60 -9.76 13.01
N ALA A 44 8.46 -10.18 14.27
CA ALA A 44 7.37 -9.71 15.14
C ALA A 44 7.49 -8.20 15.43
N GLU A 45 8.72 -7.71 15.63
CA GLU A 45 8.97 -6.30 15.88
C GLU A 45 8.66 -5.45 14.66
N ARG A 46 8.97 -5.92 13.47
CA ARG A 46 8.63 -5.23 12.21
C ARG A 46 7.12 -5.16 12.03
N ALA A 47 6.39 -6.23 12.33
CA ALA A 47 4.95 -6.23 12.25
C ALA A 47 4.33 -5.21 13.22
N ALA A 48 4.78 -5.18 14.48
CA ALA A 48 4.31 -4.23 15.47
C ALA A 48 4.67 -2.79 15.09
N ASN A 49 5.84 -2.58 14.48
CA ASN A 49 6.31 -1.25 14.07
C ASN A 49 5.41 -0.62 13.00
N VAL A 50 4.90 -1.42 12.06
CA VAL A 50 4.08 -0.89 10.97
C VAL A 50 2.59 -1.00 11.21
N ASP A 51 2.15 -1.81 12.17
CA ASP A 51 0.74 -2.03 12.43
C ASP A 51 0.02 -0.73 12.82
N GLY A 52 -1.05 -0.41 12.11
CA GLY A 52 -1.82 0.81 12.33
C GLY A 52 -1.16 2.09 11.81
N CYS A 53 -0.04 2.02 11.08
CA CYS A 53 0.66 3.23 10.63
C CYS A 53 0.05 3.87 9.38
N LEU A 54 -0.80 3.15 8.64
CA LEU A 54 -1.40 3.63 7.39
C LEU A 54 -2.90 3.90 7.56
N ALA A 55 -3.40 4.89 6.83
CA ALA A 55 -4.82 5.13 6.67
C ALA A 55 -5.12 5.57 5.25
N ALA A 56 -6.33 5.30 4.77
CA ALA A 56 -6.78 5.78 3.47
C ALA A 56 -7.12 7.27 3.53
N ARG A 57 -6.78 7.98 2.45
CA ARG A 57 -7.16 9.39 2.28
C ARG A 57 -8.59 9.56 1.81
N ILE A 58 -9.18 8.50 1.27
CA ILE A 58 -10.51 8.51 0.68
C ILE A 58 -11.31 7.32 1.17
N ASP A 59 -12.64 7.40 1.06
CA ASP A 59 -13.53 6.28 1.28
C ASP A 59 -13.36 5.27 0.14
N LEU A 60 -13.11 4.02 0.48
CA LEU A 60 -12.91 2.95 -0.49
C LEU A 60 -14.11 1.99 -0.55
N THR A 61 -15.22 2.33 0.08
CA THR A 61 -16.41 1.50 0.11
C THR A 61 -16.86 1.13 -1.31
N GLY A 62 -17.09 -0.15 -1.54
CA GLY A 62 -17.52 -0.67 -2.83
C GLY A 62 -16.41 -0.83 -3.86
N ARG A 63 -15.18 -0.48 -3.54
CA ARG A 63 -14.06 -0.64 -4.46
C ARG A 63 -13.36 -1.98 -4.24
N ARG A 64 -13.06 -2.63 -5.35
CA ARG A 64 -12.20 -3.82 -5.37
C ARG A 64 -10.80 -3.37 -5.79
N ILE A 65 -9.82 -3.62 -4.95
CA ILE A 65 -8.48 -3.06 -5.10
C ILE A 65 -7.46 -4.17 -5.29
N LEU A 66 -6.64 -4.02 -6.31
CA LEU A 66 -5.44 -4.82 -6.50
C LEU A 66 -4.27 -4.07 -5.85
N VAL A 67 -3.59 -4.73 -4.92
CA VAL A 67 -2.39 -4.20 -4.30
C VAL A 67 -1.18 -4.74 -5.05
N VAL A 68 -0.30 -3.85 -5.47
CA VAL A 68 0.93 -4.21 -6.19
C VAL A 68 2.12 -3.62 -5.45
N ASP A 69 3.10 -4.46 -5.14
CA ASP A 69 4.36 -4.05 -4.52
C ASP A 69 5.53 -4.63 -5.31
N ASP A 70 6.69 -3.99 -5.23
CA ASP A 70 7.87 -4.43 -5.96
C ASP A 70 8.66 -5.51 -5.21
N VAL A 71 8.74 -5.41 -3.89
CA VAL A 71 9.53 -6.34 -3.08
C VAL A 71 8.74 -6.79 -1.84
N LEU A 72 8.69 -8.09 -1.62
CA LEU A 72 8.15 -8.69 -0.39
C LEU A 72 9.31 -9.22 0.45
N THR A 73 9.47 -8.69 1.67
CA THR A 73 10.42 -9.21 2.66
C THR A 73 9.68 -10.03 3.72
N THR A 74 9.04 -9.36 4.70
CA THR A 74 8.28 -10.04 5.77
C THR A 74 6.78 -10.04 5.51
N GLY A 75 6.32 -9.22 4.60
CA GLY A 75 4.90 -9.00 4.35
C GLY A 75 4.21 -8.05 5.33
N ALA A 76 4.94 -7.48 6.28
CA ALA A 76 4.35 -6.59 7.28
C ALA A 76 3.71 -5.35 6.65
N THR A 77 4.41 -4.69 5.74
CA THR A 77 3.91 -3.52 5.02
C THR A 77 2.71 -3.88 4.14
N LEU A 78 2.76 -5.02 3.47
CA LEU A 78 1.66 -5.49 2.63
C LEU A 78 0.42 -5.77 3.46
N ARG A 79 0.55 -6.42 4.61
CA ARG A 79 -0.56 -6.66 5.54
C ARG A 79 -1.17 -5.37 6.06
N GLU A 80 -0.33 -4.39 6.40
CA GLU A 80 -0.81 -3.09 6.87
C GLU A 80 -1.54 -2.33 5.76
N THR A 81 -1.04 -2.39 4.53
CA THR A 81 -1.73 -1.82 3.36
C THR A 81 -3.12 -2.43 3.19
N CYS A 82 -3.23 -3.76 3.25
CA CYS A 82 -4.51 -4.45 3.15
C CYS A 82 -5.44 -4.10 4.32
N ARG A 83 -4.90 -4.00 5.53
CA ARG A 83 -5.68 -3.59 6.70
C ARG A 83 -6.27 -2.19 6.50
N ALA A 84 -5.45 -1.23 6.04
CA ALA A 84 -5.89 0.15 5.84
C ALA A 84 -6.97 0.24 4.76
N ILE A 85 -6.85 -0.53 3.68
CA ILE A 85 -7.85 -0.60 2.62
C ILE A 85 -9.18 -1.13 3.17
N ARG A 86 -9.14 -2.22 3.91
CA ARG A 86 -10.35 -2.81 4.51
C ARG A 86 -10.98 -1.90 5.55
N ALA A 87 -10.16 -1.21 6.34
CA ALA A 87 -10.65 -0.24 7.31
C ALA A 87 -11.40 0.93 6.65
N ALA A 88 -11.05 1.27 5.42
CA ALA A 88 -11.73 2.30 4.62
C ALA A 88 -12.92 1.75 3.82
N GLY A 89 -13.30 0.49 4.02
CA GLY A 89 -14.43 -0.15 3.36
C GLY A 89 -14.11 -0.83 2.04
N GLY A 90 -12.84 -0.83 1.62
CA GLY A 90 -12.41 -1.47 0.40
C GLY A 90 -12.30 -2.99 0.50
N GLU A 91 -12.33 -3.65 -0.65
CA GLU A 91 -12.06 -5.08 -0.78
C GLU A 91 -10.71 -5.26 -1.45
N VAL A 92 -9.85 -6.08 -0.86
CA VAL A 92 -8.59 -6.47 -1.49
C VAL A 92 -8.86 -7.68 -2.38
N ALA A 93 -8.88 -7.45 -3.68
CA ALA A 93 -9.16 -8.50 -4.66
C ALA A 93 -7.99 -9.46 -4.82
N ALA A 94 -6.77 -8.91 -4.82
CA ALA A 94 -5.55 -9.69 -4.94
C ALA A 94 -4.34 -8.84 -4.55
N CYS A 95 -3.23 -9.52 -4.29
CA CYS A 95 -1.93 -8.88 -4.08
C CYS A 95 -0.95 -9.47 -5.10
N ALA A 96 -0.18 -8.61 -5.73
CA ALA A 96 0.86 -9.00 -6.67
C ALA A 96 2.21 -8.43 -6.22
N VAL A 97 3.24 -9.25 -6.24
CA VAL A 97 4.59 -8.88 -5.84
C VAL A 97 5.53 -9.26 -6.97
N LEU A 98 6.42 -8.33 -7.36
CA LEU A 98 7.36 -8.57 -8.45
C LEU A 98 8.53 -9.43 -8.02
N THR A 99 8.99 -9.29 -6.78
CA THR A 99 10.14 -10.01 -6.24
C THR A 99 9.92 -10.31 -4.77
N ALA A 100 10.24 -11.53 -4.33
CA ALA A 100 10.25 -11.92 -2.93
C ALA A 100 11.70 -12.11 -2.46
N VAL A 101 11.99 -11.62 -1.27
CA VAL A 101 13.34 -11.70 -0.67
C VAL A 101 13.26 -12.40 0.67
#